data_43d81de2719bd96f5455c7faa2d5038a
#
_entry.id   43d81de2719bd96f5455c7faa2d5038a
#
_cell.length_a   1.000
_cell.length_b   1.000
_cell.length_c   1.000
_cell.angle_alpha   90.00
_cell.angle_beta   90.00
_cell.angle_gamma   90.00
#
_symmetry.space_group_name_H-M   'P 1'
#
loop_
_entity.id
_entity.type
_entity.pdbx_description
1 polymer ?
#
loop_
_entity_poly.entity_id
_entity_poly.type
_entity_poly.pdbx_seq_one_letter_code
_entity_poly.pdbx_strand_id
1 'polypeptide(L)'
;MIGDGGELALVDVREELIFSQRHLLLARSIPLSRLELKFAQLVPRRLTRIVLCDDGDGIAGRAAAILARNGYSDLSILDGGIDAWAAAEYELFSGVNVPSKAFGEYIEHESGTPSIAAAELEQLLREKADIVVLDSRPFDEYSRVSIPTGVNVPGAELVLRAREIAPSPDTTIVVNCAGRTRSIIGAQSLINAGVPNKVVALRNGTMGWNLAGFACDSGKNRRAPDVSPNTLDWARTAARQVAQSCGVERIDHPTLEAWRKDEARTLYLFDVRDPAEYASGHVAGAVSAPGGQLVQATDHYVGTLGARIVLVDDAEVRAAMTGSWLRQMGWKDVFVLAEVGSEKGQPKTAMLDSETQSSGTVDCVELNALLSRNAATVVDLALSRDYLAGHIPGAWFAIRTRLKRALGKIPLSETLVLTSEDGALARLAAAEAEALVDSPVRVLAGGNAAWRAAGYALSTEARMADEAVDQWRKPYERSGDTKAAMNEYLAWEIDLLPRIARDGSLKFFSH
;
A
#
# COMPACT_ATOMS: atom_id res chain seq x y z
N MET A 1 -20.82 -15.22 -5.85
CA MET A 1 -19.76 -14.47 -6.53
C MET A 1 -18.39 -14.72 -5.90
N ILE A 2 -18.23 -14.57 -4.59
CA ILE A 2 -17.01 -15.00 -3.90
C ILE A 2 -16.95 -16.53 -3.97
N GLY A 3 -15.91 -17.12 -4.55
CA GLY A 3 -15.73 -18.59 -4.61
C GLY A 3 -16.28 -19.29 -5.83
N ASP A 4 -16.87 -18.60 -6.82
CA ASP A 4 -17.30 -19.22 -8.09
C ASP A 4 -16.13 -19.40 -9.10
N GLY A 5 -14.94 -18.95 -8.74
CA GLY A 5 -13.73 -19.08 -9.54
C GLY A 5 -13.57 -18.04 -10.66
N GLY A 6 -14.55 -17.17 -10.86
CA GLY A 6 -14.47 -16.06 -11.82
C GLY A 6 -13.74 -14.84 -11.24
N GLU A 7 -13.28 -13.95 -12.11
CA GLU A 7 -12.71 -12.66 -11.67
C GLU A 7 -13.76 -11.79 -10.99
N LEU A 8 -13.37 -11.14 -9.89
CA LEU A 8 -14.23 -10.28 -9.09
C LEU A 8 -13.43 -9.13 -8.50
N ALA A 9 -13.88 -7.90 -8.67
CA ALA A 9 -13.44 -6.75 -7.88
C ALA A 9 -14.51 -6.44 -6.81
N LEU A 10 -14.18 -6.70 -5.56
CA LEU A 10 -15.00 -6.33 -4.41
C LEU A 10 -14.42 -5.05 -3.82
N VAL A 11 -15.17 -3.95 -3.92
CA VAL A 11 -14.65 -2.61 -3.65
C VAL A 11 -15.49 -1.91 -2.60
N ASP A 12 -14.86 -1.49 -1.52
CA ASP A 12 -15.44 -0.62 -0.51
C ASP A 12 -15.10 0.84 -0.85
N VAL A 13 -16.13 1.66 -1.05
CA VAL A 13 -15.99 3.04 -1.52
C VAL A 13 -16.01 4.08 -0.39
N ARG A 14 -16.05 3.62 0.87
CA ARG A 14 -15.96 4.47 2.05
C ARG A 14 -14.53 4.97 2.27
N GLU A 15 -14.38 6.02 3.06
CA GLU A 15 -13.05 6.53 3.44
C GLU A 15 -12.28 5.47 4.26
N GLU A 16 -10.95 5.43 4.10
CA GLU A 16 -10.10 4.34 4.59
C GLU A 16 -10.20 4.12 6.12
N LEU A 17 -10.33 5.19 6.93
CA LEU A 17 -10.51 5.03 8.38
C LEU A 17 -11.85 4.36 8.70
N ILE A 18 -12.91 4.67 7.95
CA ILE A 18 -14.23 4.04 8.12
C ILE A 18 -14.15 2.57 7.69
N PHE A 19 -13.57 2.30 6.52
CA PHE A 19 -13.25 0.94 6.06
C PHE A 19 -12.51 0.14 7.13
N SER A 20 -11.47 0.73 7.74
CA SER A 20 -10.63 0.04 8.74
C SER A 20 -11.34 -0.32 10.03
N GLN A 21 -12.52 0.21 10.30
CA GLN A 21 -13.30 -0.15 11.47
C GLN A 21 -14.03 -1.49 11.26
N ARG A 22 -14.61 -1.69 10.08
CA ARG A 22 -15.30 -2.93 9.70
C ARG A 22 -15.45 -3.03 8.17
N HIS A 23 -15.07 -4.13 7.61
CA HIS A 23 -15.16 -4.39 6.16
C HIS A 23 -15.22 -5.89 5.85
N LEU A 24 -15.59 -6.26 4.62
CA LEU A 24 -15.52 -7.64 4.13
C LEU A 24 -14.05 -8.02 3.89
N LEU A 25 -13.66 -9.25 4.21
CA LEU A 25 -12.28 -9.74 4.14
C LEU A 25 -11.57 -9.42 2.83
N LEU A 26 -12.24 -9.66 1.70
CA LEU A 26 -11.67 -9.52 0.36
C LEU A 26 -11.93 -8.16 -0.28
N ALA A 27 -12.59 -7.22 0.42
CA ALA A 27 -12.85 -5.90 -0.11
C ALA A 27 -11.56 -5.07 -0.23
N ARG A 28 -11.49 -4.28 -1.31
CA ARG A 28 -10.43 -3.29 -1.57
C ARG A 28 -10.93 -1.90 -1.20
N SER A 29 -10.15 -1.18 -0.40
CA SER A 29 -10.46 0.21 -0.06
C SER A 29 -10.12 1.14 -1.22
N ILE A 30 -11.15 1.56 -1.97
CA ILE A 30 -11.03 2.56 -3.04
C ILE A 30 -12.06 3.67 -2.76
N PRO A 31 -11.74 4.63 -1.88
CA PRO A 31 -12.67 5.67 -1.47
C PRO A 31 -13.23 6.45 -2.66
N LEU A 32 -14.53 6.72 -2.64
CA LEU A 32 -15.21 7.53 -3.67
C LEU A 32 -14.53 8.90 -3.84
N SER A 33 -14.00 9.49 -2.77
CA SER A 33 -13.26 10.75 -2.81
C SER A 33 -12.07 10.74 -3.78
N ARG A 34 -11.50 9.55 -4.05
CA ARG A 34 -10.29 9.33 -4.87
C ARG A 34 -10.48 8.25 -5.94
N LEU A 35 -11.73 7.91 -6.26
CA LEU A 35 -12.08 6.79 -7.14
C LEU A 35 -11.40 6.94 -8.50
N GLU A 36 -11.52 8.10 -9.14
CA GLU A 36 -10.99 8.33 -10.49
C GLU A 36 -9.45 8.26 -10.55
N LEU A 37 -8.78 8.56 -9.44
CA LEU A 37 -7.31 8.52 -9.36
C LEU A 37 -6.75 7.11 -9.23
N LYS A 38 -7.53 6.16 -8.68
CA LYS A 38 -7.03 4.83 -8.28
C LYS A 38 -7.65 3.67 -9.06
N PHE A 39 -8.90 3.81 -9.48
CA PHE A 39 -9.70 2.68 -9.90
C PHE A 39 -9.17 2.00 -11.17
N ALA A 40 -8.77 2.77 -12.18
CA ALA A 40 -8.29 2.21 -13.46
C ALA A 40 -7.00 1.37 -13.29
N GLN A 41 -6.15 1.71 -12.33
CA GLN A 41 -4.95 0.92 -12.03
C GLN A 41 -5.28 -0.36 -11.27
N LEU A 42 -6.21 -0.29 -10.30
CA LEU A 42 -6.60 -1.42 -9.46
C LEU A 42 -7.56 -2.39 -10.16
N VAL A 43 -8.40 -1.91 -11.07
CA VAL A 43 -9.35 -2.70 -11.85
C VAL A 43 -9.21 -2.32 -13.34
N PRO A 44 -8.13 -2.76 -14.01
CA PRO A 44 -7.81 -2.26 -15.36
C PRO A 44 -8.77 -2.76 -16.45
N ARG A 45 -9.39 -3.93 -16.28
CA ARG A 45 -10.29 -4.52 -17.27
C ARG A 45 -11.73 -4.01 -17.09
N ARG A 46 -12.29 -3.36 -18.12
CA ARG A 46 -13.63 -2.76 -18.07
C ARG A 46 -14.78 -3.77 -17.94
N LEU A 47 -14.55 -5.01 -18.36
CA LEU A 47 -15.51 -6.11 -18.27
C LEU A 47 -15.39 -6.92 -16.96
N THR A 48 -14.59 -6.46 -16.00
CA THR A 48 -14.48 -7.09 -14.68
C THR A 48 -15.82 -6.96 -13.95
N ARG A 49 -16.25 -8.05 -13.35
CA ARG A 49 -17.38 -8.10 -12.43
C ARG A 49 -17.05 -7.33 -11.16
N ILE A 50 -17.83 -6.30 -10.83
CA ILE A 50 -17.56 -5.40 -9.72
C ILE A 50 -18.73 -5.42 -8.74
N VAL A 51 -18.42 -5.56 -7.46
CA VAL A 51 -19.39 -5.34 -6.36
C VAL A 51 -18.89 -4.17 -5.51
N LEU A 52 -19.72 -3.14 -5.40
CA LEU A 52 -19.44 -1.95 -4.59
C LEU A 52 -20.11 -2.06 -3.23
N CYS A 53 -19.39 -1.70 -2.17
CA CYS A 53 -19.87 -1.73 -0.79
C CYS A 53 -19.80 -0.33 -0.18
N ASP A 54 -20.83 0.00 0.62
CA ASP A 54 -20.91 1.19 1.48
C ASP A 54 -21.66 0.87 2.79
N ASP A 55 -22.02 1.88 3.56
CA ASP A 55 -22.85 1.74 4.75
C ASP A 55 -24.38 1.81 4.46
N GLY A 56 -24.81 1.69 3.20
CA GLY A 56 -26.20 1.88 2.79
C GLY A 56 -26.58 3.36 2.64
N ASP A 57 -25.61 4.26 2.62
CA ASP A 57 -25.77 5.72 2.50
C ASP A 57 -25.81 6.24 1.06
N GLY A 58 -25.69 5.33 0.08
CA GLY A 58 -25.81 5.60 -1.35
C GLY A 58 -24.54 6.09 -2.04
N ILE A 59 -23.40 6.12 -1.36
CA ILE A 59 -22.12 6.49 -2.00
C ILE A 59 -21.66 5.44 -3.02
N ALA A 60 -22.02 4.16 -2.83
CA ALA A 60 -21.80 3.10 -3.82
C ALA A 60 -22.55 3.37 -5.13
N GLY A 61 -23.77 3.93 -5.07
CA GLY A 61 -24.53 4.35 -6.25
C GLY A 61 -23.84 5.46 -7.02
N ARG A 62 -23.25 6.44 -6.34
CA ARG A 62 -22.45 7.50 -6.96
C ARG A 62 -21.20 6.94 -7.64
N ALA A 63 -20.50 6.02 -6.98
CA ALA A 63 -19.35 5.32 -7.54
C ALA A 63 -19.74 4.53 -8.79
N ALA A 64 -20.85 3.76 -8.74
CA ALA A 64 -21.37 3.01 -9.89
C ALA A 64 -21.64 3.92 -11.09
N ALA A 65 -22.23 5.09 -10.88
CA ALA A 65 -22.49 6.05 -11.94
C ALA A 65 -21.21 6.58 -12.61
N ILE A 66 -20.16 6.86 -11.82
CA ILE A 66 -18.84 7.26 -12.35
C ILE A 66 -18.22 6.11 -13.16
N LEU A 67 -18.24 4.90 -12.63
CA LEU A 67 -17.67 3.73 -13.28
C LEU A 67 -18.39 3.37 -14.59
N ALA A 68 -19.74 3.44 -14.60
CA ALA A 68 -20.53 3.17 -15.81
C ALA A 68 -20.19 4.16 -16.93
N ARG A 69 -20.05 5.46 -16.64
CA ARG A 69 -19.61 6.48 -17.62
C ARG A 69 -18.21 6.19 -18.16
N ASN A 70 -17.38 5.54 -17.37
CA ASN A 70 -16.02 5.11 -17.75
C ASN A 70 -15.97 3.73 -18.42
N GLY A 71 -17.12 3.16 -18.83
CA GLY A 71 -17.21 1.94 -19.60
C GLY A 71 -17.14 0.64 -18.80
N TYR A 72 -17.24 0.68 -17.45
CA TYR A 72 -17.44 -0.53 -16.67
C TYR A 72 -18.90 -0.95 -16.75
N SER A 73 -19.16 -2.17 -17.19
CA SER A 73 -20.51 -2.63 -17.55
C SER A 73 -21.11 -3.64 -16.58
N ASP A 74 -20.32 -4.36 -15.80
CA ASP A 74 -20.79 -5.39 -14.86
C ASP A 74 -20.64 -4.87 -13.42
N LEU A 75 -21.60 -4.01 -13.03
CA LEU A 75 -21.62 -3.32 -11.76
C LEU A 75 -22.79 -3.79 -10.90
N SER A 76 -22.49 -4.15 -9.66
CA SER A 76 -23.47 -4.48 -8.63
C SER A 76 -23.16 -3.68 -7.36
N ILE A 77 -24.17 -3.43 -6.55
CA ILE A 77 -24.03 -2.80 -5.22
C ILE A 77 -24.47 -3.83 -4.18
N LEU A 78 -23.75 -3.93 -3.08
CA LEU A 78 -24.14 -4.76 -1.95
C LEU A 78 -25.42 -4.19 -1.32
N ASP A 79 -26.53 -4.89 -1.49
CA ASP A 79 -27.83 -4.43 -0.99
C ASP A 79 -27.83 -4.33 0.54
N GLY A 80 -28.26 -3.18 1.06
CA GLY A 80 -28.20 -2.84 2.47
C GLY A 80 -26.78 -2.65 3.06
N GLY A 81 -25.74 -2.67 2.22
CA GLY A 81 -24.36 -2.36 2.58
C GLY A 81 -23.75 -3.29 3.64
N ILE A 82 -22.75 -2.76 4.35
CA ILE A 82 -22.02 -3.50 5.40
C ILE A 82 -22.93 -3.92 6.56
N ASP A 83 -23.97 -3.16 6.88
CA ASP A 83 -24.93 -3.52 7.93
C ASP A 83 -25.77 -4.73 7.58
N ALA A 84 -26.20 -4.87 6.32
CA ALA A 84 -26.91 -6.08 5.87
C ALA A 84 -26.02 -7.32 5.88
N TRP A 85 -24.72 -7.18 5.54
CA TRP A 85 -23.74 -8.26 5.65
C TRP A 85 -23.61 -8.74 7.10
N ALA A 86 -23.50 -7.80 8.06
CA ALA A 86 -23.44 -8.11 9.49
C ALA A 86 -24.75 -8.75 10.00
N ALA A 87 -25.91 -8.25 9.56
CA ALA A 87 -27.23 -8.78 9.92
C ALA A 87 -27.45 -10.22 9.39
N ALA A 88 -26.78 -10.60 8.31
CA ALA A 88 -26.75 -11.95 7.79
C ALA A 88 -25.73 -12.86 8.50
N GLU A 89 -25.14 -12.40 9.62
CA GLU A 89 -24.16 -13.11 10.45
C GLU A 89 -22.85 -13.48 9.73
N TYR A 90 -22.52 -12.80 8.64
CA TYR A 90 -21.22 -12.95 7.99
C TYR A 90 -20.11 -12.18 8.73
N GLU A 91 -18.89 -12.72 8.69
CA GLU A 91 -17.74 -12.12 9.38
C GLU A 91 -17.38 -10.75 8.76
N LEU A 92 -17.10 -9.78 9.64
CA LEU A 92 -16.52 -8.48 9.27
C LEU A 92 -15.16 -8.34 9.93
N PHE A 93 -14.25 -7.69 9.25
CA PHE A 93 -12.88 -7.49 9.69
C PHE A 93 -12.60 -6.02 9.99
N SER A 94 -11.64 -5.77 10.87
CA SER A 94 -11.11 -4.44 11.15
C SER A 94 -9.65 -4.35 10.73
N GLY A 95 -9.11 -3.14 10.64
CA GLY A 95 -7.74 -2.89 10.21
C GLY A 95 -7.60 -2.74 8.71
N VAL A 96 -6.37 -2.84 8.21
CA VAL A 96 -6.02 -2.76 6.79
C VAL A 96 -5.07 -3.88 6.42
N ASN A 97 -5.06 -4.30 5.14
CA ASN A 97 -4.22 -5.39 4.63
C ASN A 97 -4.43 -6.72 5.39
N VAL A 98 -5.66 -6.98 5.81
CA VAL A 98 -6.02 -8.15 6.65
C VAL A 98 -5.54 -9.47 6.07
N PRO A 99 -5.72 -9.78 4.76
CA PRO A 99 -5.22 -11.03 4.19
C PRO A 99 -3.71 -11.22 4.38
N SER A 100 -2.91 -10.17 4.14
CA SER A 100 -1.45 -10.22 4.28
C SER A 100 -1.01 -10.36 5.74
N LYS A 101 -1.73 -9.73 6.66
CA LYS A 101 -1.47 -9.80 8.10
C LYS A 101 -1.71 -11.20 8.64
N ALA A 102 -2.89 -11.73 8.35
CA ALA A 102 -3.25 -13.08 8.74
C ALA A 102 -2.34 -14.15 8.09
N PHE A 103 -1.87 -13.90 6.86
CA PHE A 103 -0.91 -14.78 6.21
C PHE A 103 0.43 -14.86 6.97
N GLY A 104 0.93 -13.73 7.50
CA GLY A 104 2.12 -13.75 8.36
C GLY A 104 1.94 -14.63 9.61
N GLU A 105 0.80 -14.53 10.27
CA GLU A 105 0.47 -15.38 11.43
C GLU A 105 0.31 -16.86 11.03
N TYR A 106 -0.28 -17.12 9.85
CA TYR A 106 -0.38 -18.47 9.31
C TYR A 106 1.00 -19.10 9.09
N ILE A 107 1.94 -18.36 8.50
CA ILE A 107 3.32 -18.85 8.25
C ILE A 107 4.05 -19.10 9.58
N GLU A 108 3.93 -18.21 10.58
CA GLU A 108 4.55 -18.47 11.90
C GLU A 108 4.02 -19.75 12.51
N HIS A 109 2.71 -19.99 12.44
CA HIS A 109 2.07 -21.17 13.02
C HIS A 109 2.43 -22.45 12.26
N GLU A 110 2.26 -22.47 10.93
CA GLU A 110 2.43 -23.69 10.12
C GLU A 110 3.91 -24.08 9.91
N SER A 111 4.78 -23.08 9.68
CA SER A 111 6.20 -23.32 9.43
C SER A 111 7.05 -23.31 10.69
N GLY A 112 6.49 -22.90 11.83
CA GLY A 112 7.24 -22.78 13.09
C GLY A 112 8.40 -21.78 12.99
N THR A 113 8.23 -20.67 12.25
CA THR A 113 9.29 -19.68 12.03
C THR A 113 9.92 -19.24 13.34
N PRO A 114 11.24 -19.47 13.56
CA PRO A 114 11.89 -19.12 14.82
C PRO A 114 11.87 -17.63 15.08
N SER A 115 11.72 -17.25 16.35
CA SER A 115 11.73 -15.84 16.76
C SER A 115 12.60 -15.59 17.98
N ILE A 116 13.10 -14.36 18.12
CA ILE A 116 13.90 -13.85 19.24
C ILE A 116 13.17 -12.70 19.91
N ALA A 117 13.21 -12.64 21.24
CA ALA A 117 12.63 -11.52 21.98
C ALA A 117 13.53 -10.27 21.91
N ALA A 118 12.91 -9.08 22.04
CA ALA A 118 13.66 -7.81 22.03
C ALA A 118 14.76 -7.75 23.12
N ALA A 119 14.49 -8.25 24.33
CA ALA A 119 15.45 -8.26 25.41
C ALA A 119 16.65 -9.20 25.12
N GLU A 120 16.41 -10.35 24.49
CA GLU A 120 17.47 -11.26 24.09
C GLU A 120 18.32 -10.66 22.96
N LEU A 121 17.70 -10.02 21.97
CA LEU A 121 18.44 -9.32 20.91
C LEU A 121 19.29 -8.18 21.49
N GLU A 122 18.75 -7.38 22.41
CA GLU A 122 19.49 -6.29 23.06
C GLU A 122 20.71 -6.83 23.80
N GLN A 123 20.58 -7.95 24.52
CA GLN A 123 21.69 -8.61 25.18
C GLN A 123 22.77 -9.04 24.18
N LEU A 124 22.41 -9.70 23.09
CA LEU A 124 23.35 -10.14 22.05
C LEU A 124 24.09 -8.96 21.41
N LEU A 125 23.38 -7.84 21.15
CA LEU A 125 23.99 -6.62 20.61
C LEU A 125 25.00 -6.02 21.56
N ARG A 126 24.69 -5.96 22.87
CA ARG A 126 25.59 -5.44 23.92
C ARG A 126 26.82 -6.32 24.11
N GLU A 127 26.67 -7.65 24.03
CA GLU A 127 27.74 -8.63 24.11
C GLU A 127 28.58 -8.71 22.83
N LYS A 128 28.18 -7.97 21.77
CA LYS A 128 28.80 -8.01 20.44
C LYS A 128 28.88 -9.44 19.88
N ALA A 129 27.83 -10.22 20.09
CA ALA A 129 27.69 -11.53 19.50
C ALA A 129 27.74 -11.47 17.96
N ASP A 130 28.10 -12.58 17.31
CA ASP A 130 28.12 -12.68 15.84
C ASP A 130 26.70 -12.75 15.28
N ILE A 131 26.08 -11.58 15.16
CA ILE A 131 24.72 -11.40 14.64
C ILE A 131 24.63 -10.24 13.67
N VAL A 132 23.67 -10.34 12.73
CA VAL A 132 23.27 -9.24 11.87
C VAL A 132 21.76 -9.01 11.97
N VAL A 133 21.33 -7.75 11.99
CA VAL A 133 19.92 -7.37 11.99
C VAL A 133 19.56 -6.84 10.60
N LEU A 134 18.67 -7.55 9.89
CA LEU A 134 18.18 -7.18 8.56
C LEU A 134 16.78 -6.58 8.68
N ASP A 135 16.65 -5.31 8.32
CA ASP A 135 15.35 -4.61 8.36
C ASP A 135 14.63 -4.76 7.01
N SER A 136 13.56 -5.54 7.01
CA SER A 136 12.79 -5.89 5.82
C SER A 136 11.80 -4.81 5.34
N ARG A 137 11.80 -3.65 5.98
CA ARG A 137 10.92 -2.52 5.61
C ARG A 137 11.49 -1.71 4.43
N PRO A 138 10.64 -0.91 3.75
CA PRO A 138 11.12 0.13 2.83
C PRO A 138 12.10 1.08 3.51
N PHE A 139 13.01 1.64 2.72
CA PHE A 139 14.08 2.49 3.22
C PHE A 139 13.57 3.67 4.06
N ASP A 140 12.50 4.32 3.66
CA ASP A 140 11.93 5.47 4.37
C ASP A 140 11.41 5.10 5.78
N GLU A 141 10.80 3.92 5.92
CA GLU A 141 10.39 3.42 7.24
C GLU A 141 11.62 3.11 8.11
N TYR A 142 12.63 2.46 7.54
CA TYR A 142 13.90 2.14 8.21
C TYR A 142 14.66 3.39 8.63
N SER A 143 14.84 4.35 7.72
CA SER A 143 15.59 5.58 7.99
C SER A 143 14.94 6.41 9.11
N ARG A 144 13.61 6.44 9.14
CA ARG A 144 12.87 7.17 10.17
C ARG A 144 13.11 6.59 11.56
N VAL A 145 13.05 5.29 11.71
CA VAL A 145 13.25 4.56 12.98
C VAL A 145 13.76 3.15 12.68
N SER A 146 14.87 2.73 13.27
CA SER A 146 15.45 1.39 13.09
C SER A 146 16.02 0.81 14.38
N ILE A 147 16.16 -0.51 14.43
CA ILE A 147 16.91 -1.20 15.49
C ILE A 147 18.39 -0.82 15.37
N PRO A 148 19.10 -0.58 16.49
CA PRO A 148 20.54 -0.33 16.46
C PRO A 148 21.30 -1.39 15.67
N THR A 149 22.30 -0.98 14.91
CA THR A 149 23.12 -1.78 13.98
C THR A 149 22.38 -2.33 12.75
N GLY A 150 21.04 -2.26 12.70
CA GLY A 150 20.24 -2.82 11.59
C GLY A 150 20.66 -2.30 10.23
N VAL A 151 20.62 -3.17 9.22
CA VAL A 151 20.88 -2.89 7.79
C VAL A 151 19.55 -3.00 7.04
N ASN A 152 19.25 -2.02 6.19
CA ASN A 152 18.04 -2.06 5.38
C ASN A 152 18.17 -3.07 4.24
N VAL A 153 17.31 -4.07 4.26
CA VAL A 153 17.17 -5.12 3.24
C VAL A 153 15.69 -5.40 3.03
N PRO A 154 14.98 -4.67 2.18
CA PRO A 154 13.55 -4.86 1.96
C PRO A 154 13.19 -6.32 1.67
N GLY A 155 11.99 -6.76 2.07
CA GLY A 155 11.65 -8.20 2.17
C GLY A 155 12.01 -9.04 0.94
N ALA A 156 11.76 -8.55 -0.29
CA ALA A 156 12.13 -9.29 -1.50
C ALA A 156 13.64 -9.34 -1.77
N GLU A 157 14.43 -8.43 -1.18
CA GLU A 157 15.89 -8.37 -1.31
C GLU A 157 16.63 -9.38 -0.39
N LEU A 158 15.95 -9.93 0.62
CA LEU A 158 16.58 -10.73 1.65
C LEU A 158 17.36 -11.93 1.08
N VAL A 159 16.73 -12.75 0.25
CA VAL A 159 17.38 -13.94 -0.34
C VAL A 159 18.53 -13.54 -1.29
N LEU A 160 18.35 -12.42 -2.00
CA LEU A 160 19.36 -11.90 -2.91
C LEU A 160 20.63 -11.44 -2.18
N ARG A 161 20.49 -10.85 -0.97
CA ARG A 161 21.57 -10.11 -0.31
C ARG A 161 22.09 -10.72 0.99
N ALA A 162 21.37 -11.64 1.62
CA ALA A 162 21.72 -12.14 2.94
C ALA A 162 23.14 -12.72 3.03
N ARG A 163 23.59 -13.46 2.01
CA ARG A 163 24.92 -14.07 2.01
C ARG A 163 26.08 -13.08 1.80
N GLU A 164 25.82 -11.90 1.23
CA GLU A 164 26.82 -10.83 1.19
C GLU A 164 27.00 -10.18 2.56
N ILE A 165 25.92 -10.10 3.35
CA ILE A 165 25.93 -9.44 4.66
C ILE A 165 26.39 -10.42 5.74
N ALA A 166 26.02 -11.69 5.64
CA ALA A 166 26.34 -12.76 6.58
C ALA A 166 27.02 -13.95 5.85
N PRO A 167 28.28 -13.78 5.39
CA PRO A 167 28.98 -14.83 4.62
C PRO A 167 29.39 -16.04 5.48
N SER A 168 29.57 -15.87 6.80
CA SER A 168 29.85 -16.96 7.70
C SER A 168 28.56 -17.68 8.10
N PRO A 169 28.49 -19.02 8.02
CA PRO A 169 27.31 -19.77 8.46
C PRO A 169 27.05 -19.68 9.97
N ASP A 170 28.05 -19.28 10.76
CA ASP A 170 27.93 -19.12 12.20
C ASP A 170 27.22 -17.83 12.62
N THR A 171 27.19 -16.83 11.73
CA THR A 171 26.51 -15.57 11.97
C THR A 171 24.99 -15.78 12.07
N THR A 172 24.38 -15.38 13.19
CA THR A 172 22.91 -15.42 13.32
C THR A 172 22.27 -14.25 12.60
N ILE A 173 21.28 -14.53 11.75
CA ILE A 173 20.51 -13.51 11.03
C ILE A 173 19.21 -13.25 11.77
N VAL A 174 19.00 -11.99 12.18
CA VAL A 174 17.76 -11.52 12.81
C VAL A 174 17.00 -10.64 11.80
N VAL A 175 15.81 -11.05 11.40
CA VAL A 175 14.97 -10.27 10.48
C VAL A 175 14.00 -9.40 11.27
N ASN A 176 14.03 -8.08 11.03
CA ASN A 176 13.18 -7.08 11.66
C ASN A 176 12.15 -6.50 10.69
N CYS A 177 11.02 -6.05 11.24
CA CYS A 177 10.09 -5.13 10.58
C CYS A 177 9.43 -4.18 11.60
N ALA A 178 8.30 -3.57 11.27
CA ALA A 178 7.58 -2.70 12.21
C ALA A 178 6.85 -3.48 13.32
N GLY A 179 6.24 -4.62 12.97
CA GLY A 179 5.45 -5.49 13.85
C GLY A 179 5.81 -6.97 13.65
N ARG A 180 4.94 -7.72 12.98
CA ARG A 180 5.07 -9.18 12.86
C ARG A 180 5.28 -9.66 11.42
N THR A 181 4.33 -9.42 10.53
CA THR A 181 4.18 -10.03 9.20
C THR A 181 5.45 -10.08 8.37
N ARG A 182 6.11 -8.94 8.12
CA ARG A 182 7.30 -8.86 7.23
C ARG A 182 8.54 -9.53 7.82
N SER A 183 8.71 -9.51 9.14
CA SER A 183 9.84 -10.21 9.79
C SER A 183 9.64 -11.71 9.76
N ILE A 184 8.43 -12.21 9.97
CA ILE A 184 8.09 -13.63 9.89
C ILE A 184 8.31 -14.15 8.46
N ILE A 185 7.64 -13.52 7.48
CA ILE A 185 7.77 -13.88 6.05
C ILE A 185 9.23 -13.75 5.57
N GLY A 186 9.93 -12.70 5.99
CA GLY A 186 11.33 -12.49 5.63
C GLY A 186 12.27 -13.54 6.21
N ALA A 187 12.11 -13.90 7.48
CA ALA A 187 12.90 -14.97 8.10
C ALA A 187 12.60 -16.31 7.42
N GLN A 188 11.32 -16.62 7.19
CA GLN A 188 10.93 -17.85 6.51
C GLN A 188 11.42 -17.90 5.06
N SER A 189 11.50 -16.73 4.36
CA SER A 189 12.10 -16.65 3.01
C SER A 189 13.54 -17.16 2.99
N LEU A 190 14.35 -16.75 3.98
CA LEU A 190 15.75 -17.19 4.09
C LEU A 190 15.85 -18.68 4.43
N ILE A 191 15.00 -19.16 5.32
CA ILE A 191 14.93 -20.58 5.70
C ILE A 191 14.54 -21.44 4.48
N ASN A 192 13.49 -21.05 3.75
CA ASN A 192 13.04 -21.76 2.57
C ASN A 192 14.08 -21.75 1.43
N ALA A 193 14.87 -20.69 1.33
CA ALA A 193 15.99 -20.59 0.39
C ALA A 193 17.21 -21.41 0.80
N GLY A 194 17.22 -22.01 2.01
CA GLY A 194 18.30 -22.85 2.49
C GLY A 194 19.58 -22.09 2.84
N VAL A 195 19.49 -20.87 3.40
CA VAL A 195 20.69 -20.22 3.96
C VAL A 195 21.21 -21.06 5.12
N PRO A 196 22.56 -21.26 5.21
CA PRO A 196 23.14 -22.14 6.25
C PRO A 196 23.10 -21.50 7.64
N ASN A 197 22.87 -20.21 7.73
CA ASN A 197 22.84 -19.43 8.96
C ASN A 197 21.64 -19.79 9.84
N LYS A 198 21.78 -19.62 11.15
CA LYS A 198 20.62 -19.54 12.04
C LYS A 198 19.83 -18.27 11.71
N VAL A 199 18.54 -18.43 11.35
CA VAL A 199 17.65 -17.31 11.01
C VAL A 199 16.52 -17.22 12.03
N VAL A 200 16.25 -16.03 12.54
CA VAL A 200 15.15 -15.76 13.47
C VAL A 200 14.43 -14.45 13.11
N ALA A 201 13.12 -14.36 13.35
CA ALA A 201 12.37 -13.12 13.28
C ALA A 201 12.46 -12.37 14.61
N LEU A 202 12.63 -11.05 14.60
CA LEU A 202 12.45 -10.24 15.81
C LEU A 202 10.97 -10.20 16.18
N ARG A 203 10.64 -10.80 17.34
CA ARG A 203 9.25 -10.88 17.82
C ARG A 203 8.69 -9.50 18.03
N ASN A 204 7.55 -9.22 17.38
CA ASN A 204 6.86 -7.93 17.36
C ASN A 204 7.69 -6.77 16.78
N GLY A 205 8.82 -7.04 16.14
CA GLY A 205 9.63 -6.09 15.41
C GLY A 205 10.03 -4.84 16.20
N THR A 206 10.06 -3.70 15.51
CA THR A 206 10.38 -2.39 16.12
C THR A 206 9.36 -1.98 17.19
N MET A 207 8.08 -2.37 17.06
CA MET A 207 7.08 -2.14 18.12
C MET A 207 7.43 -2.92 19.39
N GLY A 208 7.80 -4.19 19.28
CA GLY A 208 8.23 -5.00 20.42
C GLY A 208 9.49 -4.45 21.09
N TRP A 209 10.44 -3.94 20.30
CA TRP A 209 11.63 -3.25 20.79
C TRP A 209 11.29 -2.01 21.61
N ASN A 210 10.40 -1.15 21.08
CA ASN A 210 9.93 0.06 21.79
C ASN A 210 9.13 -0.27 23.07
N LEU A 211 8.27 -1.29 23.01
CA LEU A 211 7.49 -1.73 24.17
C LEU A 211 8.37 -2.27 25.30
N ALA A 212 9.50 -2.91 24.95
CA ALA A 212 10.52 -3.33 25.92
C ALA A 212 11.34 -2.15 26.49
N GLY A 213 11.14 -0.93 26.01
CA GLY A 213 11.80 0.28 26.51
C GLY A 213 13.18 0.56 25.91
N PHE A 214 13.56 -0.13 24.85
CA PHE A 214 14.86 0.07 24.22
C PHE A 214 14.83 1.22 23.19
N ALA A 215 15.95 1.96 23.12
CA ALA A 215 16.12 3.06 22.19
C ALA A 215 16.27 2.56 20.73
N CYS A 216 15.68 3.28 19.80
CA CYS A 216 15.88 3.10 18.37
C CYS A 216 16.88 4.12 17.80
N ASP A 217 17.52 3.74 16.70
CA ASP A 217 18.23 4.67 15.82
C ASP A 217 17.22 5.47 14.95
N SER A 218 17.61 6.67 14.55
CA SER A 218 16.89 7.52 13.59
C SER A 218 17.86 8.11 12.57
N GLY A 219 17.37 8.37 11.35
CA GLY A 219 18.18 8.98 10.27
C GLY A 219 19.29 8.08 9.73
N LYS A 220 19.23 6.76 9.95
CA LYS A 220 20.26 5.84 9.46
C LYS A 220 20.08 5.52 7.99
N ASN A 221 21.19 5.27 7.30
CA ASN A 221 21.26 5.01 5.87
C ASN A 221 22.06 3.73 5.52
N ARG A 222 22.21 2.80 6.48
CA ARG A 222 22.90 1.53 6.23
C ARG A 222 22.09 0.69 5.27
N ARG A 223 22.61 0.43 4.08
CA ARG A 223 22.03 -0.42 3.04
C ARG A 223 22.87 -1.66 2.83
N ALA A 224 22.26 -2.71 2.30
CA ALA A 224 22.99 -3.89 1.86
C ALA A 224 24.02 -3.52 0.78
N PRO A 225 25.19 -4.22 0.74
CA PRO A 225 26.17 -4.07 -0.33
C PRO A 225 25.65 -4.62 -1.65
N ASP A 226 26.38 -4.32 -2.72
CA ASP A 226 26.16 -4.94 -4.04
C ASP A 226 26.40 -6.44 -3.97
N VAL A 227 25.71 -7.19 -4.80
CA VAL A 227 25.73 -8.65 -4.80
C VAL A 227 26.85 -9.16 -5.67
N SER A 228 27.71 -10.02 -5.13
CA SER A 228 28.75 -10.70 -5.90
C SER A 228 28.16 -11.76 -6.85
N PRO A 229 28.85 -12.09 -7.98
CA PRO A 229 28.38 -13.12 -8.90
C PRO A 229 28.09 -14.47 -8.22
N ASN A 230 28.92 -14.89 -7.27
CA ASN A 230 28.73 -16.15 -6.56
C ASN A 230 27.45 -16.15 -5.71
N THR A 231 27.18 -15.05 -4.99
CA THR A 231 25.94 -14.90 -4.21
C THR A 231 24.74 -14.85 -5.12
N LEU A 232 24.82 -14.16 -6.24
CA LEU A 232 23.74 -14.07 -7.24
C LEU A 232 23.38 -15.45 -7.81
N ASP A 233 24.37 -16.27 -8.18
CA ASP A 233 24.17 -17.61 -8.74
C ASP A 233 23.52 -18.55 -7.70
N TRP A 234 23.96 -18.48 -6.44
CA TRP A 234 23.32 -19.19 -5.36
C TRP A 234 21.87 -18.74 -5.14
N ALA A 235 21.64 -17.41 -5.06
CA ALA A 235 20.32 -16.86 -4.81
C ALA A 235 19.33 -17.22 -5.92
N ARG A 236 19.76 -17.18 -7.19
CA ARG A 236 18.95 -17.63 -8.34
C ARG A 236 18.56 -19.10 -8.23
N THR A 237 19.54 -19.95 -7.87
CA THR A 237 19.28 -21.38 -7.72
C THR A 237 18.27 -21.65 -6.60
N ALA A 238 18.50 -21.06 -5.44
CA ALA A 238 17.61 -21.19 -4.28
C ALA A 238 16.20 -20.65 -4.57
N ALA A 239 16.09 -19.46 -5.13
CA ALA A 239 14.79 -18.86 -5.45
C ALA A 239 14.01 -19.66 -6.50
N ARG A 240 14.67 -20.24 -7.51
CA ARG A 240 14.03 -21.13 -8.49
C ARG A 240 13.47 -22.40 -7.84
N GLN A 241 14.19 -23.00 -6.90
CA GLN A 241 13.69 -24.16 -6.16
C GLN A 241 12.44 -23.81 -5.35
N VAL A 242 12.45 -22.67 -4.63
CA VAL A 242 11.28 -22.21 -3.88
C VAL A 242 10.12 -21.89 -4.82
N ALA A 243 10.34 -21.20 -5.94
CA ALA A 243 9.31 -20.90 -6.92
C ALA A 243 8.69 -22.18 -7.49
N GLN A 244 9.51 -23.16 -7.84
CA GLN A 244 9.05 -24.45 -8.37
C GLN A 244 8.19 -25.21 -7.36
N SER A 245 8.58 -25.28 -6.09
CA SER A 245 7.79 -25.94 -5.03
C SER A 245 6.42 -25.27 -4.81
N CYS A 246 6.34 -23.96 -5.03
CA CYS A 246 5.09 -23.17 -4.93
C CYS A 246 4.28 -23.13 -6.23
N GLY A 247 4.74 -23.75 -7.33
CA GLY A 247 4.06 -23.71 -8.61
C GLY A 247 4.06 -22.35 -9.29
N VAL A 248 5.12 -21.54 -9.11
CA VAL A 248 5.34 -20.29 -9.84
C VAL A 248 6.03 -20.61 -11.16
N GLU A 249 5.37 -20.29 -12.27
CA GLU A 249 5.86 -20.56 -13.62
C GLU A 249 6.56 -19.34 -14.22
N ARG A 250 7.46 -19.60 -15.18
CA ARG A 250 8.10 -18.56 -15.97
C ARG A 250 7.36 -18.38 -17.30
N ILE A 251 7.29 -17.14 -17.73
CA ILE A 251 6.78 -16.79 -19.07
C ILE A 251 7.82 -16.01 -19.85
N ASP A 252 7.64 -15.96 -21.15
CA ASP A 252 8.41 -15.14 -22.08
C ASP A 252 7.62 -13.91 -22.56
N HIS A 253 8.32 -13.01 -23.28
CA HIS A 253 7.68 -11.83 -23.88
C HIS A 253 6.54 -12.14 -24.85
N PRO A 254 6.64 -13.13 -25.75
CA PRO A 254 5.52 -13.51 -26.61
C PRO A 254 4.26 -13.88 -25.82
N THR A 255 4.40 -14.61 -24.73
CA THR A 255 3.29 -14.97 -23.83
C THR A 255 2.70 -13.72 -23.16
N LEU A 256 3.54 -12.82 -22.65
CA LEU A 256 3.08 -11.55 -22.08
C LEU A 256 2.29 -10.72 -23.10
N GLU A 257 2.79 -10.60 -24.34
CA GLU A 257 2.13 -9.84 -25.40
C GLU A 257 0.80 -10.49 -25.86
N ALA A 258 0.71 -11.83 -25.82
CA ALA A 258 -0.54 -12.52 -26.04
C ALA A 258 -1.56 -12.22 -24.93
N TRP A 259 -1.13 -12.21 -23.66
CA TRP A 259 -2.00 -11.91 -22.53
C TRP A 259 -2.44 -10.44 -22.44
N ARG A 260 -1.64 -9.52 -22.92
CA ARG A 260 -2.03 -8.11 -23.06
C ARG A 260 -3.21 -7.89 -24.00
N LYS A 261 -3.36 -8.78 -25.00
CA LYS A 261 -4.45 -8.76 -25.98
C LYS A 261 -5.67 -9.58 -25.55
N ASP A 262 -5.56 -10.34 -24.47
CA ASP A 262 -6.62 -11.17 -23.94
C ASP A 262 -7.60 -10.35 -23.10
N GLU A 263 -8.68 -9.90 -23.71
CA GLU A 263 -9.73 -9.13 -23.03
C GLU A 263 -10.57 -9.96 -22.04
N ALA A 264 -10.44 -11.30 -22.05
CA ALA A 264 -11.20 -12.18 -21.17
C ALA A 264 -10.64 -12.19 -19.73
N ARG A 265 -9.36 -11.88 -19.53
CA ARG A 265 -8.69 -11.97 -18.24
C ARG A 265 -7.96 -10.67 -17.86
N THR A 266 -8.05 -10.30 -16.61
CA THR A 266 -7.27 -9.20 -16.04
C THR A 266 -5.80 -9.59 -15.94
N LEU A 267 -4.90 -8.70 -16.37
CA LEU A 267 -3.46 -8.85 -16.28
C LEU A 267 -2.86 -7.71 -15.43
N TYR A 268 -2.14 -8.08 -14.39
CA TYR A 268 -1.24 -7.18 -13.65
C TYR A 268 0.20 -7.48 -14.01
N LEU A 269 0.96 -6.44 -14.29
CA LEU A 269 2.39 -6.52 -14.58
C LEU A 269 3.13 -5.65 -13.55
N PHE A 270 3.87 -6.28 -12.64
CA PHE A 270 4.58 -5.61 -11.56
C PHE A 270 6.09 -5.78 -11.67
N ASP A 271 6.82 -4.69 -11.64
CA ASP A 271 8.25 -4.71 -11.41
C ASP A 271 8.50 -4.71 -9.90
N VAL A 272 9.09 -5.78 -9.39
CA VAL A 272 9.24 -6.03 -7.94
C VAL A 272 10.60 -5.59 -7.38
N ARG A 273 11.40 -4.91 -8.20
CA ARG A 273 12.71 -4.35 -7.82
C ARG A 273 12.58 -3.07 -6.99
N ASP A 274 13.73 -2.51 -6.62
CA ASP A 274 13.78 -1.18 -6.00
C ASP A 274 13.21 -0.10 -6.96
N PRO A 275 12.50 0.92 -6.45
CA PRO A 275 11.94 1.99 -7.28
C PRO A 275 12.97 2.74 -8.14
N ALA A 276 14.24 2.84 -7.71
CA ALA A 276 15.29 3.46 -8.49
C ALA A 276 15.72 2.58 -9.67
N GLU A 277 15.76 1.26 -9.51
CA GLU A 277 16.00 0.30 -10.59
C GLU A 277 14.87 0.35 -11.61
N TYR A 278 13.62 0.35 -11.14
CA TYR A 278 12.44 0.54 -12.00
C TYR A 278 12.55 1.82 -12.83
N ALA A 279 12.84 2.96 -12.21
CA ALA A 279 12.95 4.25 -12.90
C ALA A 279 14.08 4.30 -13.94
N SER A 280 15.14 3.50 -13.76
CA SER A 280 16.27 3.41 -14.68
C SER A 280 15.98 2.59 -15.95
N GLY A 281 15.02 1.64 -15.85
CA GLY A 281 14.57 0.83 -16.98
C GLY A 281 13.60 -0.26 -16.52
N HIS A 282 12.42 -0.33 -17.15
CA HIS A 282 11.37 -1.31 -16.84
C HIS A 282 10.64 -1.80 -18.10
N VAL A 283 9.88 -2.86 -17.98
CA VAL A 283 8.99 -3.35 -19.04
C VAL A 283 7.85 -2.36 -19.25
N ALA A 284 7.57 -2.00 -20.49
CA ALA A 284 6.49 -1.07 -20.84
C ALA A 284 5.17 -1.47 -20.15
N GLY A 285 4.55 -0.51 -19.49
CA GLY A 285 3.28 -0.71 -18.77
C GLY A 285 3.41 -1.48 -17.44
N ALA A 286 4.62 -1.85 -17.00
CA ALA A 286 4.80 -2.39 -15.66
C ALA A 286 4.58 -1.30 -14.60
N VAL A 287 4.03 -1.70 -13.46
CA VAL A 287 3.85 -0.85 -12.29
C VAL A 287 4.93 -1.21 -11.26
N SER A 288 5.59 -0.19 -10.69
CA SER A 288 6.54 -0.40 -9.60
C SER A 288 5.82 -0.91 -8.35
N ALA A 289 6.16 -2.12 -7.94
CA ALA A 289 5.57 -2.78 -6.76
C ALA A 289 6.66 -3.60 -6.03
N PRO A 290 7.57 -2.96 -5.27
CA PRO A 290 8.63 -3.67 -4.56
C PRO A 290 8.10 -4.90 -3.85
N GLY A 291 8.68 -6.09 -4.13
CA GLY A 291 8.04 -7.36 -3.83
C GLY A 291 7.64 -7.55 -2.37
N GLY A 292 8.46 -7.05 -1.42
CA GLY A 292 8.10 -7.09 0.00
C GLY A 292 6.85 -6.24 0.35
N GLN A 293 6.62 -5.14 -0.38
CA GLN A 293 5.43 -4.30 -0.22
C GLN A 293 4.22 -4.90 -0.94
N LEU A 294 4.41 -5.50 -2.11
CA LEU A 294 3.35 -6.20 -2.83
C LEU A 294 2.76 -7.33 -1.98
N VAL A 295 3.58 -8.14 -1.30
CA VAL A 295 3.12 -9.17 -0.36
C VAL A 295 2.46 -8.57 0.88
N GLN A 296 3.08 -7.53 1.46
CA GLN A 296 2.61 -6.87 2.69
C GLN A 296 1.25 -6.18 2.55
N ALA A 297 0.96 -5.66 1.36
CA ALA A 297 -0.19 -4.81 1.08
C ALA A 297 -0.77 -5.09 -0.31
N THR A 298 -1.00 -6.36 -0.63
CA THR A 298 -1.51 -6.81 -1.95
C THR A 298 -2.78 -6.07 -2.34
N ASP A 299 -3.61 -5.68 -1.36
CA ASP A 299 -4.85 -4.93 -1.55
C ASP A 299 -4.66 -3.56 -2.22
N HIS A 300 -3.47 -2.98 -2.10
CA HIS A 300 -3.12 -1.69 -2.71
C HIS A 300 -2.63 -1.80 -4.15
N TYR A 301 -2.38 -3.01 -4.64
CA TYR A 301 -1.85 -3.27 -5.98
C TYR A 301 -2.82 -4.06 -6.86
N VAL A 302 -3.55 -5.01 -6.26
CA VAL A 302 -4.40 -5.96 -6.98
C VAL A 302 -5.85 -5.79 -6.55
N GLY A 303 -6.66 -5.15 -7.38
CA GLY A 303 -8.09 -4.92 -7.13
C GLY A 303 -8.99 -6.06 -7.56
N THR A 304 -8.55 -6.92 -8.50
CA THR A 304 -9.34 -8.01 -9.07
C THR A 304 -8.87 -9.36 -8.56
N LEU A 305 -9.73 -10.06 -7.84
CA LEU A 305 -9.52 -11.45 -7.44
C LEU A 305 -9.51 -12.37 -8.67
N GLY A 306 -8.66 -13.39 -8.65
CA GLY A 306 -8.56 -14.35 -9.75
C GLY A 306 -7.82 -13.86 -11.00
N ALA A 307 -7.22 -12.67 -10.98
CA ALA A 307 -6.46 -12.11 -12.08
C ALA A 307 -5.11 -12.81 -12.29
N ARG A 308 -4.52 -12.64 -13.48
CA ARG A 308 -3.12 -13.01 -13.77
C ARG A 308 -2.19 -11.95 -13.20
N ILE A 309 -1.13 -12.37 -12.52
CA ILE A 309 -0.08 -11.53 -11.97
C ILE A 309 1.26 -11.93 -12.57
N VAL A 310 1.92 -11.01 -13.26
CA VAL A 310 3.26 -11.18 -13.82
C VAL A 310 4.23 -10.31 -13.05
N LEU A 311 5.29 -10.91 -12.53
CA LEU A 311 6.32 -10.26 -11.73
C LEU A 311 7.61 -10.15 -12.54
N VAL A 312 8.17 -8.95 -12.60
CA VAL A 312 9.38 -8.63 -13.37
C VAL A 312 10.57 -8.42 -12.42
N ASP A 313 11.69 -9.06 -12.72
CA ASP A 313 12.95 -8.92 -12.00
C ASP A 313 14.12 -9.38 -12.88
N ASP A 314 15.20 -8.61 -12.93
CA ASP A 314 16.40 -8.91 -13.67
C ASP A 314 17.24 -10.05 -13.08
N ALA A 315 17.18 -10.22 -11.77
CA ALA A 315 17.87 -11.28 -11.06
C ALA A 315 17.06 -12.59 -10.96
N GLU A 316 15.76 -12.57 -11.25
CA GLU A 316 14.78 -13.65 -11.05
C GLU A 316 14.59 -14.08 -9.58
N VAL A 317 15.29 -13.49 -8.63
CA VAL A 317 15.27 -13.85 -7.21
C VAL A 317 14.08 -13.20 -6.51
N ARG A 318 13.95 -11.87 -6.67
CA ARG A 318 12.89 -11.09 -6.03
C ARG A 318 11.50 -11.48 -6.55
N ALA A 319 11.37 -11.67 -7.86
CA ALA A 319 10.12 -12.10 -8.49
C ALA A 319 9.74 -13.53 -8.09
N ALA A 320 10.68 -14.46 -8.05
CA ALA A 320 10.46 -15.83 -7.65
C ALA A 320 10.00 -15.93 -6.18
N MET A 321 10.70 -15.25 -5.27
CA MET A 321 10.33 -15.22 -3.85
C MET A 321 9.00 -14.50 -3.61
N THR A 322 8.73 -13.37 -4.27
CA THR A 322 7.45 -12.67 -4.19
C THR A 322 6.31 -13.55 -4.72
N GLY A 323 6.52 -14.18 -5.87
CA GLY A 323 5.55 -15.10 -6.48
C GLY A 323 5.22 -16.29 -5.60
N SER A 324 6.22 -16.88 -4.95
CA SER A 324 6.00 -17.99 -4.02
C SER A 324 5.06 -17.61 -2.87
N TRP A 325 5.22 -16.40 -2.30
CA TRP A 325 4.34 -15.91 -1.25
C TRP A 325 2.94 -15.60 -1.75
N LEU A 326 2.79 -14.98 -2.92
CA LEU A 326 1.48 -14.72 -3.51
C LEU A 326 0.72 -16.02 -3.80
N ARG A 327 1.42 -17.06 -4.28
CA ARG A 327 0.83 -18.40 -4.46
C ARG A 327 0.31 -18.96 -3.14
N GLN A 328 1.11 -18.91 -2.10
CA GLN A 328 0.75 -19.38 -0.76
C GLN A 328 -0.38 -18.54 -0.12
N MET A 329 -0.49 -17.26 -0.48
CA MET A 329 -1.63 -16.40 -0.12
C MET A 329 -2.93 -16.71 -0.87
N GLY A 330 -2.92 -17.68 -1.81
CA GLY A 330 -4.09 -18.12 -2.56
C GLY A 330 -4.23 -17.54 -3.97
N TRP A 331 -3.26 -16.76 -4.46
CA TRP A 331 -3.25 -16.28 -5.85
C TRP A 331 -2.84 -17.41 -6.79
N LYS A 332 -3.74 -17.80 -7.71
CA LYS A 332 -3.54 -19.01 -8.54
C LYS A 332 -2.64 -18.78 -9.75
N ASP A 333 -2.75 -17.62 -10.39
CA ASP A 333 -2.12 -17.30 -11.67
C ASP A 333 -1.01 -16.27 -11.44
N VAL A 334 0.13 -16.73 -10.91
CA VAL A 334 1.31 -15.90 -10.61
C VAL A 334 2.50 -16.42 -11.42
N PHE A 335 3.12 -15.52 -12.18
CA PHE A 335 4.16 -15.84 -13.14
C PHE A 335 5.37 -14.90 -12.99
N VAL A 336 6.54 -15.35 -13.45
CA VAL A 336 7.77 -14.56 -13.48
C VAL A 336 8.20 -14.31 -14.92
N LEU A 337 8.48 -13.05 -15.23
CA LEU A 337 9.17 -12.62 -16.44
C LEU A 337 10.58 -12.16 -16.06
N ALA A 338 11.59 -12.85 -16.59
CA ALA A 338 12.99 -12.65 -16.22
C ALA A 338 13.72 -11.56 -17.02
N GLU A 339 12.98 -10.75 -17.75
CA GLU A 339 13.53 -9.71 -18.61
C GLU A 339 13.01 -8.35 -18.15
N VAL A 340 13.92 -7.38 -18.08
CA VAL A 340 13.57 -5.98 -17.84
C VAL A 340 13.63 -5.20 -19.14
N GLY A 341 12.65 -4.31 -19.34
CA GLY A 341 12.60 -3.45 -20.50
C GLY A 341 13.49 -2.21 -20.38
N SER A 342 13.37 -1.32 -21.36
CA SER A 342 14.13 -0.09 -21.44
C SER A 342 13.30 1.18 -21.23
N GLU A 343 12.02 1.07 -20.93
CA GLU A 343 11.17 2.24 -20.61
C GLU A 343 11.69 2.89 -19.32
N LYS A 344 11.75 4.21 -19.29
CA LYS A 344 12.31 4.97 -18.15
C LYS A 344 11.29 5.90 -17.52
N GLY A 345 11.50 6.20 -16.24
CA GLY A 345 10.67 7.13 -15.49
C GLY A 345 9.47 6.46 -14.83
N GLN A 346 8.52 7.25 -14.40
CA GLN A 346 7.29 6.76 -13.80
C GLN A 346 6.21 6.58 -14.87
N PRO A 347 5.44 5.48 -14.88
CA PRO A 347 4.33 5.33 -15.80
C PRO A 347 3.30 6.43 -15.49
N LYS A 348 2.61 6.89 -16.52
CA LYS A 348 1.43 7.74 -16.32
C LYS A 348 0.38 6.88 -15.62
N THR A 349 -0.02 7.29 -14.44
CA THR A 349 -1.14 6.64 -13.74
C THR A 349 -2.39 6.77 -14.58
N ALA A 350 -3.00 5.64 -14.94
CA ALA A 350 -4.27 5.64 -15.64
C ALA A 350 -5.35 6.19 -14.70
N MET A 351 -5.89 7.35 -15.04
CA MET A 351 -7.03 7.94 -14.35
C MET A 351 -8.30 7.65 -15.12
N LEU A 352 -9.42 7.59 -14.43
CA LEU A 352 -10.73 7.59 -15.07
C LEU A 352 -11.02 8.99 -15.63
N ASP A 353 -11.73 9.02 -16.76
CA ASP A 353 -12.21 10.27 -17.30
C ASP A 353 -13.23 10.92 -16.36
N SER A 354 -13.07 12.20 -16.15
CA SER A 354 -14.06 13.03 -15.45
C SER A 354 -14.63 14.07 -16.42
N GLU A 355 -15.89 14.42 -16.24
CA GLU A 355 -16.46 15.60 -16.88
C GLU A 355 -15.80 16.86 -16.29
N THR A 356 -14.55 17.10 -16.63
CA THR A 356 -13.88 18.35 -16.27
C THR A 356 -14.34 19.43 -17.23
N GLN A 357 -15.31 20.22 -16.81
CA GLN A 357 -15.42 21.59 -17.33
C GLN A 357 -14.12 22.30 -16.94
N SER A 358 -13.61 23.16 -17.83
CA SER A 358 -12.38 23.88 -17.59
C SER A 358 -12.61 24.95 -16.51
N SER A 359 -12.62 24.56 -15.26
CA SER A 359 -12.58 25.52 -14.15
C SER A 359 -11.33 26.37 -14.26
N GLY A 360 -11.42 27.64 -13.99
CA GLY A 360 -10.30 28.56 -14.06
C GLY A 360 -9.13 28.06 -13.18
N THR A 361 -7.92 28.25 -13.63
CA THR A 361 -6.71 27.95 -12.82
C THR A 361 -6.15 29.22 -12.23
N VAL A 362 -5.45 29.10 -11.11
CA VAL A 362 -4.65 30.13 -10.47
C VAL A 362 -3.23 29.60 -10.25
N ASP A 363 -2.23 30.41 -10.51
CA ASP A 363 -0.86 30.05 -10.16
C ASP A 363 -0.50 30.45 -8.71
N CYS A 364 0.69 30.07 -8.26
CA CYS A 364 1.13 30.36 -6.89
C CYS A 364 1.31 31.86 -6.61
N VAL A 365 1.72 32.65 -7.59
CA VAL A 365 1.94 34.10 -7.46
C VAL A 365 0.59 34.82 -7.31
N GLU A 366 -0.35 34.49 -8.17
CA GLU A 366 -1.72 35.05 -8.12
C GLU A 366 -2.43 34.63 -6.83
N LEU A 367 -2.32 33.34 -6.43
CA LEU A 367 -2.91 32.88 -5.18
C LEU A 367 -2.34 33.62 -3.96
N ASN A 368 -1.01 33.80 -3.90
CA ASN A 368 -0.38 34.53 -2.81
C ASN A 368 -0.86 35.99 -2.75
N ALA A 369 -1.06 36.64 -3.91
CA ALA A 369 -1.61 37.98 -3.99
C ALA A 369 -3.09 38.04 -3.53
N LEU A 370 -3.90 37.03 -3.87
CA LEU A 370 -5.29 36.92 -3.40
C LEU A 370 -5.33 36.71 -1.86
N LEU A 371 -4.50 35.84 -1.32
CA LEU A 371 -4.41 35.59 0.13
C LEU A 371 -3.98 36.84 0.90
N SER A 372 -3.02 37.62 0.40
CA SER A 372 -2.52 38.84 1.02
C SER A 372 -3.58 39.93 1.21
N ARG A 373 -4.64 39.91 0.39
CA ARG A 373 -5.77 40.81 0.47
C ARG A 373 -7.08 40.18 0.96
N ASN A 374 -7.01 38.93 1.50
CA ASN A 374 -8.15 38.15 1.95
C ASN A 374 -9.23 37.91 0.88
N ALA A 375 -8.87 37.87 -0.41
CA ALA A 375 -9.78 37.71 -1.54
C ALA A 375 -9.97 36.25 -1.96
N ALA A 376 -9.22 35.30 -1.36
CA ALA A 376 -9.39 33.89 -1.61
C ALA A 376 -9.61 33.08 -0.33
N THR A 377 -10.52 32.11 -0.41
CA THR A 377 -10.63 30.99 0.54
C THR A 377 -10.05 29.76 -0.12
N VAL A 378 -9.08 29.11 0.54
CA VAL A 378 -8.45 27.89 0.05
C VAL A 378 -9.05 26.66 0.74
N VAL A 379 -9.44 25.66 -0.05
CA VAL A 379 -9.87 24.34 0.43
C VAL A 379 -8.88 23.29 -0.08
N ASP A 380 -8.23 22.62 0.85
CA ASP A 380 -7.23 21.58 0.60
C ASP A 380 -7.87 20.22 0.69
N LEU A 381 -7.82 19.46 -0.42
CA LEU A 381 -8.33 18.11 -0.59
C LEU A 381 -7.21 17.04 -0.51
N ALA A 382 -5.99 17.42 -0.10
CA ALA A 382 -4.91 16.48 0.15
C ALA A 382 -5.28 15.49 1.26
N LEU A 383 -4.46 14.46 1.50
CA LEU A 383 -4.66 13.59 2.66
C LEU A 383 -4.49 14.37 3.96
N SER A 384 -5.33 14.07 4.94
CA SER A 384 -5.32 14.77 6.24
C SER A 384 -3.95 14.77 6.91
N ARG A 385 -3.17 13.70 6.76
CA ARG A 385 -1.81 13.62 7.27
C ARG A 385 -0.89 14.64 6.61
N ASP A 386 -0.98 14.78 5.28
CA ASP A 386 -0.12 15.67 4.51
C ASP A 386 -0.51 17.14 4.77
N TYR A 387 -1.81 17.41 4.86
CA TYR A 387 -2.33 18.70 5.27
C TYR A 387 -1.83 19.12 6.67
N LEU A 388 -1.90 18.21 7.66
CA LEU A 388 -1.45 18.48 9.02
C LEU A 388 0.08 18.64 9.12
N ALA A 389 0.84 18.02 8.23
CA ALA A 389 2.29 18.16 8.16
C ALA A 389 2.71 19.54 7.60
N GLY A 390 1.87 20.15 6.73
CA GLY A 390 2.13 21.48 6.19
C GLY A 390 1.23 21.79 4.98
N HIS A 391 0.44 22.85 5.10
CA HIS A 391 -0.52 23.31 4.11
C HIS A 391 -0.38 24.80 3.79
N ILE A 392 -1.07 25.28 2.78
CA ILE A 392 -1.13 26.71 2.42
C ILE A 392 -1.74 27.49 3.58
N PRO A 393 -1.12 28.60 4.05
CA PRO A 393 -1.62 29.36 5.19
C PRO A 393 -3.09 29.74 5.05
N GLY A 394 -3.88 29.41 6.09
CA GLY A 394 -5.32 29.69 6.12
C GLY A 394 -6.21 28.72 5.34
N ALA A 395 -5.64 27.72 4.68
CA ALA A 395 -6.42 26.70 3.98
C ALA A 395 -7.25 25.84 4.94
N TRP A 396 -8.44 25.44 4.49
CA TRP A 396 -9.34 24.54 5.18
C TRP A 396 -9.18 23.12 4.64
N PHE A 397 -9.05 22.15 5.52
CA PHE A 397 -9.10 20.74 5.12
C PHE A 397 -10.54 20.30 4.84
N ALA A 398 -10.76 19.62 3.72
CA ALA A 398 -12.03 18.96 3.42
C ALA A 398 -11.84 17.65 2.65
N ILE A 399 -12.83 16.76 2.75
CA ILE A 399 -12.90 15.53 1.97
C ILE A 399 -13.85 15.74 0.79
N ARG A 400 -13.43 15.42 -0.43
CA ARG A 400 -14.21 15.68 -1.66
C ARG A 400 -15.64 15.15 -1.58
N THR A 401 -15.87 13.94 -1.11
CA THR A 401 -17.21 13.35 -0.96
C THR A 401 -18.14 14.14 -0.01
N ARG A 402 -17.56 14.99 0.84
CA ARG A 402 -18.22 15.79 1.87
C ARG A 402 -18.22 17.28 1.59
N LEU A 403 -17.83 17.71 0.38
CA LEU A 403 -17.71 19.13 0.00
C LEU A 403 -18.94 19.97 0.34
N LYS A 404 -20.15 19.46 0.06
CA LYS A 404 -21.39 20.17 0.39
C LYS A 404 -21.47 20.54 1.88
N ARG A 405 -21.13 19.60 2.76
CA ARG A 405 -21.11 19.80 4.22
C ARG A 405 -19.97 20.74 4.64
N ALA A 406 -18.80 20.55 4.04
CA ALA A 406 -17.61 21.34 4.35
C ALA A 406 -17.78 22.81 3.95
N LEU A 407 -18.22 23.08 2.74
CA LEU A 407 -18.45 24.43 2.24
C LEU A 407 -19.54 25.19 3.02
N GLY A 408 -20.52 24.49 3.58
CA GLY A 408 -21.50 25.09 4.50
C GLY A 408 -20.93 25.56 5.84
N LYS A 409 -19.71 25.16 6.20
CA LYS A 409 -19.01 25.57 7.44
C LYS A 409 -17.90 26.58 7.18
N ILE A 410 -17.39 26.65 5.95
CA ILE A 410 -16.23 27.47 5.58
C ILE A 410 -16.69 28.87 5.19
N PRO A 411 -16.18 29.95 5.82
CA PRO A 411 -16.44 31.31 5.37
C PRO A 411 -15.77 31.54 4.00
N LEU A 412 -16.59 31.82 2.97
CA LEU A 412 -16.10 32.03 1.62
C LEU A 412 -15.73 33.52 1.40
N SER A 413 -14.60 33.73 0.73
CA SER A 413 -14.15 35.03 0.21
C SER A 413 -14.64 35.22 -1.25
N GLU A 414 -14.10 36.23 -1.96
CA GLU A 414 -14.45 36.54 -3.35
C GLU A 414 -14.23 35.34 -4.30
N THR A 415 -13.21 34.52 -4.05
CA THR A 415 -12.83 33.36 -4.87
C THR A 415 -12.63 32.15 -3.99
N LEU A 416 -13.22 31.02 -4.36
CA LEU A 416 -12.87 29.69 -3.78
C LEU A 416 -11.74 29.06 -4.59
N VAL A 417 -10.63 28.73 -3.94
CA VAL A 417 -9.52 28.02 -4.57
C VAL A 417 -9.42 26.60 -4.00
N LEU A 418 -9.54 25.60 -4.86
CA LEU A 418 -9.31 24.21 -4.50
C LEU A 418 -7.85 23.85 -4.73
N THR A 419 -7.27 23.08 -3.81
CA THR A 419 -5.94 22.50 -3.94
C THR A 419 -5.93 21.04 -3.53
N SER A 420 -4.91 20.32 -3.94
CA SER A 420 -4.55 18.96 -3.52
C SER A 420 -3.05 18.78 -3.76
N GLU A 421 -2.47 17.62 -3.46
CA GLU A 421 -1.01 17.45 -3.54
C GLU A 421 -0.40 17.90 -4.88
N ASP A 422 -0.96 17.40 -6.01
CA ASP A 422 -0.55 17.73 -7.39
C ASP A 422 -1.61 18.52 -8.19
N GLY A 423 -2.70 18.90 -7.55
CA GLY A 423 -3.86 19.55 -8.15
C GLY A 423 -4.82 18.61 -8.90
N ALA A 424 -4.52 17.32 -9.05
CA ALA A 424 -5.37 16.39 -9.80
C ALA A 424 -6.75 16.21 -9.13
N LEU A 425 -6.77 15.92 -7.83
CA LEU A 425 -8.03 15.77 -7.09
C LEU A 425 -8.83 17.07 -7.04
N ALA A 426 -8.15 18.21 -6.91
CA ALA A 426 -8.79 19.52 -6.94
C ALA A 426 -9.51 19.79 -8.27
N ARG A 427 -8.90 19.41 -9.40
CA ARG A 427 -9.55 19.51 -10.73
C ARG A 427 -10.81 18.63 -10.82
N LEU A 428 -10.76 17.40 -10.30
CA LEU A 428 -11.91 16.51 -10.26
C LEU A 428 -13.08 17.07 -9.41
N ALA A 429 -12.73 17.80 -8.35
CA ALA A 429 -13.71 18.37 -7.42
C ALA A 429 -14.28 19.73 -7.87
N ALA A 430 -13.68 20.38 -8.85
CA ALA A 430 -14.01 21.76 -9.20
C ALA A 430 -15.45 21.94 -9.67
N ALA A 431 -15.94 21.10 -10.59
CA ALA A 431 -17.32 21.15 -11.06
C ALA A 431 -18.34 20.86 -9.94
N GLU A 432 -17.99 19.96 -8.99
CA GLU A 432 -18.83 19.69 -7.81
C GLU A 432 -18.91 20.93 -6.90
N ALA A 433 -17.78 21.63 -6.73
CA ALA A 433 -17.74 22.85 -5.93
C ALA A 433 -18.50 24.00 -6.61
N GLU A 434 -18.35 24.20 -7.93
CA GLU A 434 -19.07 25.20 -8.72
C GLU A 434 -20.59 25.07 -8.58
N ALA A 435 -21.10 23.85 -8.50
CA ALA A 435 -22.52 23.56 -8.27
C ALA A 435 -23.01 23.88 -6.84
N LEU A 436 -22.10 24.17 -5.90
CA LEU A 436 -22.40 24.37 -4.48
C LEU A 436 -22.23 25.80 -3.98
N VAL A 437 -21.52 26.66 -4.74
CA VAL A 437 -21.22 28.03 -4.32
C VAL A 437 -21.45 29.01 -5.46
N ASP A 438 -21.78 30.27 -5.11
CA ASP A 438 -21.93 31.36 -6.09
C ASP A 438 -20.58 32.04 -6.42
N SER A 439 -19.59 31.88 -5.56
CA SER A 439 -18.24 32.45 -5.78
C SER A 439 -17.51 31.70 -6.91
N PRO A 440 -16.70 32.39 -7.72
CA PRO A 440 -15.86 31.76 -8.72
C PRO A 440 -14.99 30.69 -8.09
N VAL A 441 -14.95 29.46 -8.68
CA VAL A 441 -14.11 28.36 -8.26
C VAL A 441 -12.90 28.29 -9.18
N ARG A 442 -11.73 28.18 -8.58
CA ARG A 442 -10.45 28.03 -9.29
C ARG A 442 -9.63 26.90 -8.69
N VAL A 443 -8.70 26.35 -9.45
CA VAL A 443 -7.82 25.29 -9.02
C VAL A 443 -6.38 25.76 -9.01
N LEU A 444 -5.64 25.52 -7.92
CA LEU A 444 -4.22 25.82 -7.87
C LEU A 444 -3.45 24.91 -8.83
N ALA A 445 -2.80 25.53 -9.83
CA ALA A 445 -2.01 24.82 -10.81
C ALA A 445 -0.82 24.11 -10.14
N GLY A 446 -0.73 22.78 -10.33
CA GLY A 446 0.30 21.93 -9.69
C GLY A 446 0.14 21.74 -8.18
N GLY A 447 -0.95 22.25 -7.59
CA GLY A 447 -1.35 21.97 -6.21
C GLY A 447 -0.35 22.39 -5.14
N ASN A 448 -0.40 21.70 -3.98
CA ASN A 448 0.47 21.95 -2.82
C ASN A 448 1.96 21.73 -3.16
N ALA A 449 2.26 20.83 -4.08
CA ALA A 449 3.63 20.59 -4.54
C ALA A 449 4.22 21.82 -5.26
N ALA A 450 3.43 22.47 -6.12
CA ALA A 450 3.87 23.70 -6.78
C ALA A 450 4.07 24.85 -5.80
N TRP A 451 3.18 25.00 -4.79
CA TRP A 451 3.30 25.99 -3.73
C TRP A 451 4.61 25.82 -2.95
N ARG A 452 4.93 24.58 -2.54
CA ARG A 452 6.20 24.26 -1.88
C ARG A 452 7.42 24.51 -2.77
N ALA A 453 7.35 24.09 -4.04
CA ALA A 453 8.44 24.28 -4.99
C ALA A 453 8.74 25.76 -5.28
N ALA A 454 7.70 26.62 -5.23
CA ALA A 454 7.83 28.06 -5.36
C ALA A 454 8.41 28.75 -4.11
N GLY A 455 8.67 27.99 -3.02
CA GLY A 455 9.30 28.48 -1.78
C GLY A 455 8.37 29.30 -0.88
N TYR A 456 7.05 29.22 -1.08
CA TYR A 456 6.08 29.89 -0.21
C TYR A 456 5.98 29.20 1.15
N ALA A 457 5.64 29.98 2.18
CA ALA A 457 5.48 29.48 3.55
C ALA A 457 4.35 28.46 3.64
N LEU A 458 4.55 27.48 4.53
CA LEU A 458 3.51 26.54 4.94
C LEU A 458 3.07 26.85 6.37
N SER A 459 1.84 26.46 6.69
CA SER A 459 1.26 26.51 8.02
C SER A 459 0.97 25.11 8.54
N THR A 460 1.05 24.92 9.83
CA THR A 460 0.56 23.73 10.56
C THR A 460 -0.66 24.05 11.42
N GLU A 461 -1.17 25.31 11.37
CA GLU A 461 -2.38 25.72 12.06
C GLU A 461 -3.62 25.18 11.33
N ALA A 462 -4.13 24.03 11.80
CA ALA A 462 -5.18 23.29 11.13
C ALA A 462 -6.55 23.98 11.23
N ARG A 463 -7.23 24.07 10.08
CA ARG A 463 -8.63 24.46 9.94
C ARG A 463 -9.40 23.30 9.33
N MET A 464 -10.06 22.51 10.16
CA MET A 464 -10.71 21.27 9.76
C MET A 464 -12.21 21.50 9.52
N ALA A 465 -12.65 21.46 8.26
CA ALA A 465 -14.08 21.43 7.94
C ALA A 465 -14.67 20.02 8.06
N ASP A 466 -13.83 19.02 7.82
CA ASP A 466 -14.16 17.60 8.01
C ASP A 466 -13.22 16.94 9.01
N GLU A 467 -13.70 15.84 9.60
CA GLU A 467 -12.87 14.93 10.40
C GLU A 467 -11.86 14.20 9.51
N ALA A 468 -10.69 13.88 10.05
CA ALA A 468 -9.62 13.15 9.36
C ALA A 468 -9.94 11.64 9.29
N VAL A 469 -10.91 11.26 8.45
CA VAL A 469 -11.34 9.85 8.24
C VAL A 469 -10.84 9.25 6.94
N ASP A 470 -10.07 10.01 6.17
CA ASP A 470 -9.57 9.67 4.83
C ASP A 470 -8.41 8.69 4.85
N GLN A 471 -7.80 8.44 6.01
CA GLN A 471 -6.64 7.57 6.13
C GLN A 471 -6.57 6.85 7.48
N TRP A 472 -6.25 5.55 7.43
CA TRP A 472 -5.86 4.79 8.61
C TRP A 472 -4.46 5.18 9.07
N ARG A 473 -4.24 5.23 10.40
CA ARG A 473 -2.94 5.56 11.00
C ARG A 473 -2.35 4.35 11.70
N LYS A 474 -1.06 4.13 11.48
CA LYS A 474 -0.32 3.10 12.20
C LYS A 474 -0.36 3.37 13.72
N PRO A 475 -0.28 2.33 14.57
CA PRO A 475 -0.40 2.49 16.02
C PRO A 475 0.51 3.58 16.61
N TYR A 476 1.75 3.63 16.15
CA TYR A 476 2.75 4.60 16.60
C TYR A 476 2.61 6.01 15.98
N GLU A 477 1.65 6.21 15.09
CA GLU A 477 1.30 7.51 14.48
C GLU A 477 0.02 8.09 15.11
N ARG A 478 -0.64 7.34 15.99
CA ARG A 478 -1.87 7.77 16.66
C ARG A 478 -1.55 8.71 17.81
N SER A 479 -2.44 9.67 18.09
CA SER A 479 -2.40 10.49 19.29
C SER A 479 -2.83 9.68 20.52
N GLY A 480 -2.30 9.99 21.70
CA GLY A 480 -2.65 9.34 22.96
C GLY A 480 -1.65 8.27 23.41
N ASP A 481 -2.13 7.21 24.05
CA ASP A 481 -1.26 6.13 24.56
C ASP A 481 -0.76 5.22 23.42
N THR A 482 0.39 5.57 22.90
CA THR A 482 1.05 4.84 21.81
C THR A 482 1.39 3.39 22.18
N LYS A 483 1.71 3.12 23.47
CA LYS A 483 2.02 1.76 23.94
C LYS A 483 0.77 0.90 23.98
N ALA A 484 -0.35 1.43 24.47
CA ALA A 484 -1.62 0.73 24.42
C ALA A 484 -2.04 0.43 22.98
N ALA A 485 -1.93 1.41 22.06
CA ALA A 485 -2.25 1.23 20.65
C ALA A 485 -1.36 0.17 19.96
N MET A 486 -0.06 0.11 20.29
CA MET A 486 0.83 -0.94 19.77
C MET A 486 0.46 -2.33 20.29
N ASN A 487 0.14 -2.47 21.57
CA ASN A 487 -0.28 -3.76 22.16
C ASN A 487 -1.60 -4.24 21.56
N GLU A 488 -2.59 -3.35 21.41
CA GLU A 488 -3.87 -3.64 20.78
C GLU A 488 -3.67 -4.13 19.33
N TYR A 489 -2.82 -3.46 18.57
CA TYR A 489 -2.53 -3.82 17.20
C TYR A 489 -1.85 -5.20 17.08
N LEU A 490 -0.88 -5.50 17.95
CA LEU A 490 -0.20 -6.80 17.96
C LEU A 490 -1.14 -7.94 18.37
N ALA A 491 -2.03 -7.70 19.34
CA ALA A 491 -3.07 -8.66 19.72
C ALA A 491 -4.07 -8.89 18.58
N TRP A 492 -4.46 -7.80 17.87
CA TRP A 492 -5.34 -7.89 16.71
C TRP A 492 -4.72 -8.73 15.56
N GLU A 493 -3.43 -8.56 15.23
CA GLU A 493 -2.77 -9.38 14.19
C GLU A 493 -2.91 -10.88 14.52
N ILE A 494 -2.64 -11.28 15.77
CA ILE A 494 -2.71 -12.68 16.22
C ILE A 494 -4.15 -13.24 16.13
N ASP A 495 -5.18 -12.44 16.41
CA ASP A 495 -6.60 -12.86 16.40
C ASP A 495 -7.16 -13.01 14.97
N LEU A 496 -6.44 -12.62 13.93
CA LEU A 496 -6.94 -12.70 12.56
C LEU A 496 -7.13 -14.13 12.06
N LEU A 497 -6.25 -15.06 12.42
CA LEU A 497 -6.24 -16.41 11.86
C LEU A 497 -7.54 -17.19 12.14
N PRO A 498 -8.02 -17.29 13.39
CA PRO A 498 -9.30 -17.95 13.67
C PRO A 498 -10.50 -17.25 13.00
N ARG A 499 -10.45 -15.94 12.77
CA ARG A 499 -11.49 -15.19 12.09
C ARG A 499 -11.54 -15.52 10.60
N ILE A 500 -10.39 -15.61 9.92
CA ILE A 500 -10.31 -16.05 8.52
C ILE A 500 -10.80 -17.48 8.36
N ALA A 501 -10.50 -18.36 9.32
CA ALA A 501 -11.00 -19.72 9.29
C ALA A 501 -12.54 -19.79 9.38
N ARG A 502 -13.18 -18.89 10.14
CA ARG A 502 -14.65 -18.79 10.21
C ARG A 502 -15.25 -18.21 8.92
N ASP A 503 -14.64 -17.19 8.34
CA ASP A 503 -15.06 -16.57 7.07
C ASP A 503 -14.99 -17.57 5.91
N GLY A 504 -13.93 -18.35 5.80
CA GLY A 504 -13.75 -19.43 4.83
C GLY A 504 -13.58 -19.00 3.36
N SER A 505 -13.61 -17.70 3.04
CA SER A 505 -13.46 -17.19 1.67
C SER A 505 -12.02 -17.17 1.19
N LEU A 506 -11.04 -17.21 2.10
CA LEU A 506 -9.60 -17.19 1.83
C LEU A 506 -8.94 -18.44 2.40
N LYS A 507 -8.08 -19.08 1.60
CA LYS A 507 -7.29 -20.23 2.02
C LYS A 507 -5.83 -19.97 1.75
N PHE A 508 -5.02 -20.16 2.77
CA PHE A 508 -3.57 -20.11 2.68
C PHE A 508 -2.98 -21.51 2.48
N PHE A 509 -1.76 -21.56 1.96
CA PHE A 509 -1.00 -22.79 1.80
C PHE A 509 0.41 -22.58 2.35
N SER A 510 1.03 -23.63 2.88
CA SER A 510 2.45 -23.69 3.24
C SER A 510 3.14 -24.75 2.40
N HIS A 511 4.43 -24.57 2.13
CA HIS A 511 5.29 -25.53 1.43
C HIS A 511 6.45 -25.97 2.29
#